data_d2b7f723a6f5292f3fcfc514decaacfc
#
_entry.id   d2b7f723a6f5292f3fcfc514decaacfc
#
_cell.length_a   1.000
_cell.length_b   1.000
_cell.length_c   1.000
_cell.angle_alpha   90.00
_cell.angle_beta   90.00
_cell.angle_gamma   90.00
#
_symmetry.space_group_name_H-M   'P 1'
#
loop_
_entity.id
_entity.type
_entity.pdbx_description
1 polymer ?
#
loop_
_entity_poly.entity_id
_entity_poly.type
_entity_poly.pdbx_seq_one_letter_code
_entity_poly.pdbx_strand_id
1 'polypeptide(L)'
;MASETHGILGARILIVDDQEPNVSLLKQVLTEAGYTRVDSTMNSLEVCALHRKHDYDLILLDLQMPTLDGFGVMASLKTNKADGYLPVIVLTAQPGHKLRALQAGAKDFISKPFDLTEVKTRIHNMLEVRLLYRQLEQLNKALETTVEKRTAELRESEARYRSLTELASDWYWEQDESGNFVKVSGPVLEMLGIRVATLAGESSDAQASEWNEAEREVLREKIATRQPFLDFVFSRVNADGSQQKFRVSGEPMFNQSCRFIGYRGIGVELPA
;
A
#
# COMPACT_ATOMS: atom_id res chain seq x y z
N MET A 1 26.91 2.75 10.08
CA MET A 1 28.14 2.80 9.25
C MET A 1 28.85 1.46 9.10
N ALA A 2 29.20 0.69 10.14
CA ALA A 2 29.90 -0.60 9.98
C ALA A 2 29.02 -1.73 9.35
N SER A 3 27.71 -1.74 9.57
CA SER A 3 26.77 -2.74 9.01
C SER A 3 26.50 -2.53 7.51
N GLU A 4 26.50 -1.30 7.04
CA GLU A 4 26.23 -0.95 5.64
C GLU A 4 27.40 -1.29 4.72
N THR A 5 28.63 -1.07 5.20
CA THR A 5 29.84 -1.42 4.45
C THR A 5 29.95 -2.93 4.22
N HIS A 6 29.49 -3.77 5.16
CA HIS A 6 29.47 -5.23 5.01
C HIS A 6 28.49 -5.69 3.91
N GLY A 7 27.37 -4.99 3.72
CA GLY A 7 26.40 -5.27 2.66
C GLY A 7 26.95 -4.99 1.26
N ILE A 8 27.66 -3.87 1.09
CA ILE A 8 28.21 -3.46 -0.21
C ILE A 8 29.32 -4.41 -0.68
N LEU A 9 30.20 -4.84 0.22
CA LEU A 9 31.32 -5.73 -0.12
C LEU A 9 30.86 -7.16 -0.49
N GLY A 10 29.63 -7.54 -0.08
CA GLY A 10 28.99 -8.79 -0.47
C GLY A 10 28.20 -8.74 -1.78
N ALA A 11 28.14 -7.58 -2.45
CA ALA A 11 27.45 -7.40 -3.71
C ALA A 11 28.07 -8.27 -4.82
N ARG A 12 27.23 -8.74 -5.73
CA ARG A 12 27.65 -9.56 -6.87
C ARG A 12 27.98 -8.68 -8.06
N ILE A 13 29.22 -8.73 -8.52
CA ILE A 13 29.74 -7.93 -9.63
C ILE A 13 30.09 -8.86 -10.77
N LEU A 14 29.64 -8.55 -11.98
CA LEU A 14 30.06 -9.22 -13.21
C LEU A 14 30.96 -8.29 -14.03
N ILE A 15 32.14 -8.77 -14.40
CA ILE A 15 33.05 -8.11 -15.34
C ILE A 15 32.89 -8.78 -16.70
N VAL A 16 32.69 -7.96 -17.74
CA VAL A 16 32.51 -8.39 -19.12
C VAL A 16 33.48 -7.62 -20.01
N ASP A 17 34.54 -8.25 -20.41
CA ASP A 17 35.58 -7.68 -21.27
C ASP A 17 36.26 -8.82 -22.05
N ASP A 18 36.48 -8.69 -23.35
CA ASP A 18 37.11 -9.72 -24.20
C ASP A 18 38.62 -9.82 -24.02
N GLN A 19 39.22 -8.89 -23.27
CA GLN A 19 40.64 -8.85 -23.00
C GLN A 19 40.97 -9.35 -21.60
N GLU A 20 41.61 -10.50 -21.50
CA GLU A 20 42.02 -11.13 -20.23
C GLU A 20 42.84 -10.17 -19.31
N PRO A 21 43.76 -9.33 -19.81
CA PRO A 21 44.46 -8.38 -18.93
C PRO A 21 43.55 -7.39 -18.22
N ASN A 22 42.48 -6.89 -18.88
CA ASN A 22 41.51 -6.00 -18.29
C ASN A 22 40.68 -6.70 -17.19
N VAL A 23 40.22 -7.92 -17.48
CA VAL A 23 39.50 -8.76 -16.54
C VAL A 23 40.31 -9.01 -15.29
N SER A 24 41.58 -9.44 -15.47
CA SER A 24 42.49 -9.74 -14.36
C SER A 24 42.79 -8.51 -13.51
N LEU A 25 43.03 -7.36 -14.12
CA LEU A 25 43.26 -6.09 -13.42
C LEU A 25 42.03 -5.69 -12.59
N LEU A 26 40.85 -5.68 -13.19
CA LEU A 26 39.63 -5.29 -12.52
C LEU A 26 39.27 -6.27 -11.37
N LYS A 27 39.45 -7.57 -11.56
CA LYS A 27 39.30 -8.57 -10.49
C LYS A 27 40.23 -8.29 -9.33
N GLN A 28 41.50 -8.07 -9.59
CA GLN A 28 42.49 -7.77 -8.55
C GLN A 28 42.10 -6.51 -7.77
N VAL A 29 41.78 -5.41 -8.47
CA VAL A 29 41.38 -4.13 -7.87
C VAL A 29 40.15 -4.26 -6.97
N LEU A 30 39.14 -5.03 -7.42
CA LEU A 30 37.92 -5.26 -6.64
C LEU A 30 38.16 -6.19 -5.44
N THR A 31 38.96 -7.24 -5.60
CA THR A 31 39.32 -8.14 -4.50
C THR A 31 40.13 -7.40 -3.43
N GLU A 32 41.11 -6.57 -3.83
CA GLU A 32 41.87 -5.70 -2.91
C GLU A 32 40.99 -4.66 -2.21
N ALA A 33 39.90 -4.21 -2.85
CA ALA A 33 38.90 -3.32 -2.24
C ALA A 33 37.94 -4.06 -1.29
N GLY A 34 38.04 -5.38 -1.17
CA GLY A 34 37.25 -6.21 -0.24
C GLY A 34 35.98 -6.81 -0.82
N TYR A 35 35.70 -6.66 -2.12
CA TYR A 35 34.56 -7.33 -2.77
C TYR A 35 34.80 -8.84 -2.87
N THR A 36 33.85 -9.64 -2.39
CA THR A 36 34.01 -11.09 -2.26
C THR A 36 33.34 -11.91 -3.36
N ARG A 37 32.47 -11.29 -4.17
CA ARG A 37 31.67 -11.97 -5.20
C ARG A 37 31.84 -11.30 -6.55
N VAL A 38 32.99 -11.51 -7.17
CA VAL A 38 33.37 -10.93 -8.44
C VAL A 38 33.53 -12.04 -9.48
N ASP A 39 32.56 -12.16 -10.38
CA ASP A 39 32.59 -13.05 -11.52
C ASP A 39 33.05 -12.31 -12.78
N SER A 40 33.45 -13.06 -13.80
CA SER A 40 33.81 -12.48 -15.09
C SER A 40 33.48 -13.41 -16.24
N THR A 41 33.23 -12.83 -17.40
CA THR A 41 33.13 -13.54 -18.67
C THR A 41 33.82 -12.73 -19.80
N MET A 42 34.44 -13.43 -20.74
CA MET A 42 34.93 -12.85 -21.99
C MET A 42 33.94 -13.06 -23.14
N ASN A 43 32.83 -13.72 -22.89
CA ASN A 43 31.79 -14.00 -23.88
C ASN A 43 30.55 -13.12 -23.64
N SER A 44 30.34 -12.11 -24.48
CA SER A 44 29.21 -11.19 -24.39
C SER A 44 27.86 -11.86 -24.53
N LEU A 45 27.74 -13.01 -25.17
CA LEU A 45 26.47 -13.75 -25.33
C LEU A 45 25.98 -14.42 -24.06
N GLU A 46 26.87 -14.69 -23.11
CA GLU A 46 26.51 -15.36 -21.85
C GLU A 46 25.99 -14.42 -20.79
N VAL A 47 26.17 -13.11 -20.93
CA VAL A 47 25.88 -12.10 -19.90
C VAL A 47 24.45 -12.21 -19.38
N CYS A 48 23.45 -12.28 -20.26
CA CYS A 48 22.06 -12.38 -19.87
C CYS A 48 21.73 -13.71 -19.14
N ALA A 49 22.36 -14.82 -19.55
CA ALA A 49 22.19 -16.10 -18.89
C ALA A 49 22.84 -16.12 -17.50
N LEU A 50 24.04 -15.58 -17.39
CA LEU A 50 24.77 -15.43 -16.14
C LEU A 50 23.99 -14.52 -15.16
N HIS A 51 23.47 -13.37 -15.65
CA HIS A 51 22.70 -12.49 -14.80
C HIS A 51 21.42 -13.15 -14.27
N ARG A 52 20.65 -13.84 -15.13
CA ARG A 52 19.47 -14.61 -14.69
C ARG A 52 19.78 -15.69 -13.65
N LYS A 53 20.98 -16.30 -13.75
CA LYS A 53 21.37 -17.37 -12.83
C LYS A 53 21.88 -16.85 -11.49
N HIS A 54 22.60 -15.73 -11.50
CA HIS A 54 23.36 -15.23 -10.34
C HIS A 54 22.82 -13.96 -9.72
N ASP A 55 21.91 -13.23 -10.40
CA ASP A 55 21.31 -11.95 -9.94
C ASP A 55 22.39 -10.93 -9.53
N TYR A 56 23.19 -10.46 -10.52
CA TYR A 56 24.27 -9.50 -10.26
C TYR A 56 23.72 -8.11 -9.85
N ASP A 57 24.42 -7.47 -8.93
CA ASP A 57 24.12 -6.13 -8.45
C ASP A 57 24.74 -5.03 -9.29
N LEU A 58 25.78 -5.35 -10.05
CA LEU A 58 26.50 -4.45 -10.96
C LEU A 58 27.13 -5.22 -12.09
N ILE A 59 27.08 -4.66 -13.30
CA ILE A 59 27.82 -5.17 -14.46
C ILE A 59 28.82 -4.10 -14.92
N LEU A 60 30.10 -4.49 -15.01
CA LEU A 60 31.15 -3.71 -15.69
C LEU A 60 31.25 -4.26 -17.10
N LEU A 61 30.97 -3.44 -18.09
CA LEU A 61 30.77 -3.89 -19.48
C LEU A 61 31.68 -3.15 -20.45
N ASP A 62 32.57 -3.86 -21.11
CA ASP A 62 33.26 -3.28 -22.25
C ASP A 62 32.30 -3.05 -23.42
N LEU A 63 32.54 -1.95 -24.15
CA LEU A 63 31.76 -1.64 -25.34
C LEU A 63 32.29 -2.35 -26.60
N GLN A 64 33.60 -2.56 -26.68
CA GLN A 64 34.28 -3.05 -27.88
C GLN A 64 34.59 -4.54 -27.74
N MET A 65 33.59 -5.38 -27.97
CA MET A 65 33.76 -6.83 -27.96
C MET A 65 33.38 -7.43 -29.32
N PRO A 66 34.04 -8.53 -29.73
CA PRO A 66 33.62 -9.28 -30.89
C PRO A 66 32.23 -9.93 -30.70
N THR A 67 31.56 -10.27 -31.78
CA THR A 67 30.30 -10.99 -31.85
C THR A 67 29.08 -10.15 -31.40
N LEU A 68 29.02 -9.68 -30.17
CA LEU A 68 27.99 -8.78 -29.64
C LEU A 68 28.66 -7.68 -28.85
N ASP A 69 28.49 -6.43 -29.31
CA ASP A 69 29.05 -5.27 -28.65
C ASP A 69 28.32 -4.94 -27.34
N GLY A 70 28.91 -4.08 -26.51
CA GLY A 70 28.30 -3.72 -25.24
C GLY A 70 26.93 -3.03 -25.37
N PHE A 71 26.62 -2.37 -26.48
CA PHE A 71 25.30 -1.81 -26.72
C PHE A 71 24.26 -2.89 -26.95
N GLY A 72 24.60 -3.95 -27.69
CA GLY A 72 23.73 -5.12 -27.87
C GLY A 72 23.46 -5.86 -26.57
N VAL A 73 24.49 -6.01 -25.71
CA VAL A 73 24.33 -6.58 -24.38
C VAL A 73 23.36 -5.74 -23.53
N MET A 74 23.54 -4.41 -23.49
CA MET A 74 22.63 -3.52 -22.76
C MET A 74 21.18 -3.58 -23.27
N ALA A 75 21.00 -3.66 -24.60
CA ALA A 75 19.67 -3.83 -25.19
C ALA A 75 19.02 -5.14 -24.76
N SER A 76 19.79 -6.23 -24.73
CA SER A 76 19.31 -7.55 -24.30
C SER A 76 18.99 -7.60 -22.81
N LEU A 77 19.74 -6.92 -21.95
CA LEU A 77 19.44 -6.79 -20.52
C LEU A 77 18.15 -6.00 -20.26
N LYS A 78 17.87 -4.93 -21.06
CA LYS A 78 16.65 -4.12 -20.92
C LYS A 78 15.36 -4.87 -21.25
N THR A 79 15.41 -5.87 -22.12
CA THR A 79 14.21 -6.65 -22.47
C THR A 79 13.72 -7.53 -21.33
N ASN A 80 14.55 -7.83 -20.35
CA ASN A 80 14.19 -8.55 -19.13
C ASN A 80 13.64 -7.57 -18.06
N LYS A 81 12.40 -7.14 -18.21
CA LYS A 81 11.71 -6.20 -17.27
C LYS A 81 11.60 -6.69 -15.81
N ALA A 82 11.97 -7.92 -15.52
CA ALA A 82 11.86 -8.51 -14.18
C ALA A 82 12.93 -8.01 -13.19
N ASP A 83 14.01 -7.38 -13.66
CA ASP A 83 15.23 -7.19 -12.85
C ASP A 83 15.32 -5.82 -12.15
N GLY A 84 14.24 -5.02 -12.14
CA GLY A 84 14.24 -3.72 -11.45
C GLY A 84 15.38 -2.78 -11.93
N TYR A 85 16.10 -2.17 -10.99
CA TYR A 85 17.24 -1.28 -11.26
C TYR A 85 18.55 -2.07 -11.28
N LEU A 86 18.98 -2.58 -12.45
CA LEU A 86 20.32 -3.16 -12.65
C LEU A 86 21.29 -2.10 -13.21
N PRO A 87 22.27 -1.62 -12.46
CA PRO A 87 23.27 -0.69 -12.98
C PRO A 87 24.30 -1.40 -13.86
N VAL A 88 24.61 -0.75 -14.99
CA VAL A 88 25.70 -1.11 -15.89
C VAL A 88 26.66 0.06 -15.94
N ILE A 89 27.94 -0.17 -15.60
CA ILE A 89 29.02 0.78 -15.82
C ILE A 89 29.77 0.33 -17.08
N VAL A 90 29.86 1.22 -18.03
CA VAL A 90 30.52 0.95 -19.31
C VAL A 90 31.99 1.27 -19.23
N LEU A 91 32.83 0.38 -19.77
CA LEU A 91 34.26 0.56 -19.92
C LEU A 91 34.53 0.98 -21.37
N THR A 92 35.26 2.09 -21.62
CA THR A 92 35.49 2.58 -22.99
C THR A 92 36.80 3.34 -23.14
N ALA A 93 37.49 3.11 -24.25
CA ALA A 93 38.67 3.90 -24.67
C ALA A 93 38.26 5.14 -25.48
N GLN A 94 37.04 5.22 -26.01
CA GLN A 94 36.61 6.24 -26.95
C GLN A 94 35.72 7.31 -26.28
N PRO A 95 36.16 8.59 -26.27
CA PRO A 95 35.34 9.67 -25.66
C PRO A 95 33.95 9.84 -26.29
N GLY A 96 33.82 9.62 -27.60
CA GLY A 96 32.53 9.73 -28.32
C GLY A 96 31.48 8.70 -27.92
N HIS A 97 31.87 7.58 -27.34
CA HIS A 97 30.94 6.54 -26.90
C HIS A 97 30.28 6.81 -25.54
N LYS A 98 30.85 7.73 -24.76
CA LYS A 98 30.34 8.03 -23.39
C LYS A 98 28.89 8.49 -23.41
N LEU A 99 28.57 9.51 -24.19
CA LEU A 99 27.18 10.03 -24.24
C LEU A 99 26.21 9.00 -24.82
N ARG A 100 26.63 8.29 -25.89
CA ARG A 100 25.83 7.23 -26.49
C ARG A 100 25.55 6.08 -25.51
N ALA A 101 26.52 5.70 -24.68
CA ALA A 101 26.37 4.66 -23.67
C ALA A 101 25.31 5.07 -22.57
N LEU A 102 25.39 6.31 -22.08
CA LEU A 102 24.42 6.83 -21.13
C LEU A 102 23.00 6.89 -21.74
N GLN A 103 22.87 7.34 -22.99
CA GLN A 103 21.59 7.33 -23.72
C GLN A 103 21.06 5.90 -23.95
N ALA A 104 21.97 4.94 -24.18
CA ALA A 104 21.63 3.53 -24.29
C ALA A 104 21.24 2.90 -22.95
N GLY A 105 21.44 3.59 -21.81
CA GLY A 105 20.99 3.19 -20.46
C GLY A 105 22.08 2.74 -19.51
N ALA A 106 23.35 2.88 -19.88
CA ALA A 106 24.44 2.78 -18.91
C ALA A 106 24.23 3.82 -17.80
N LYS A 107 24.53 3.46 -16.57
CA LYS A 107 24.37 4.37 -15.43
C LYS A 107 25.60 5.24 -15.20
N ASP A 108 26.76 4.75 -15.64
CA ASP A 108 28.02 5.47 -15.60
C ASP A 108 29.00 4.88 -16.63
N PHE A 109 30.17 5.49 -16.78
CA PHE A 109 31.26 5.01 -17.62
C PHE A 109 32.61 5.18 -16.94
N ILE A 110 33.56 4.32 -17.29
CA ILE A 110 34.98 4.40 -16.89
C ILE A 110 35.84 4.43 -18.15
N SER A 111 36.77 5.37 -18.18
CA SER A 111 37.69 5.53 -19.34
C SER A 111 38.88 4.59 -19.25
N LYS A 112 39.24 3.95 -20.35
CA LYS A 112 40.53 3.26 -20.50
C LYS A 112 41.60 4.26 -20.97
N PRO A 113 42.84 4.28 -20.41
CA PRO A 113 43.36 3.40 -19.38
C PRO A 113 42.72 3.68 -18.01
N PHE A 114 42.55 2.65 -17.16
CA PHE A 114 41.88 2.76 -15.89
C PHE A 114 42.65 3.56 -14.85
N ASP A 115 42.01 4.57 -14.24
CA ASP A 115 42.39 5.09 -12.95
C ASP A 115 41.75 4.22 -11.85
N LEU A 116 42.58 3.54 -11.07
CA LEU A 116 42.09 2.56 -10.06
C LEU A 116 41.30 3.22 -8.96
N THR A 117 41.56 4.48 -8.62
CA THR A 117 40.83 5.26 -7.64
C THR A 117 39.44 5.61 -8.17
N GLU A 118 39.35 6.04 -9.44
CA GLU A 118 38.10 6.30 -10.12
C GLU A 118 37.24 5.02 -10.20
N VAL A 119 37.83 3.90 -10.61
CA VAL A 119 37.15 2.59 -10.68
C VAL A 119 36.50 2.23 -9.34
N LYS A 120 37.29 2.24 -8.25
CA LYS A 120 36.80 1.88 -6.90
C LYS A 120 35.67 2.81 -6.45
N THR A 121 35.82 4.11 -6.63
CA THR A 121 34.83 5.12 -6.21
C THR A 121 33.51 4.98 -6.97
N ARG A 122 33.57 4.85 -8.31
CA ARG A 122 32.34 4.71 -9.13
C ARG A 122 31.59 3.43 -8.84
N ILE A 123 32.31 2.32 -8.69
CA ILE A 123 31.71 1.02 -8.36
C ILE A 123 31.05 1.08 -6.98
N HIS A 124 31.74 1.65 -5.98
CA HIS A 124 31.20 1.79 -4.62
C HIS A 124 29.90 2.60 -4.61
N ASN A 125 29.92 3.79 -5.19
CA ASN A 125 28.74 4.66 -5.26
C ASN A 125 27.57 4.00 -6.00
N MET A 126 27.87 3.30 -7.08
CA MET A 126 26.83 2.61 -7.87
C MET A 126 26.20 1.45 -7.11
N LEU A 127 26.99 0.68 -6.36
CA LEU A 127 26.51 -0.41 -5.53
C LEU A 127 25.70 0.10 -4.34
N GLU A 128 26.09 1.21 -3.73
CA GLU A 128 25.30 1.86 -2.68
C GLU A 128 23.89 2.20 -3.19
N VAL A 129 23.79 2.86 -4.33
CA VAL A 129 22.50 3.17 -4.97
C VAL A 129 21.71 1.88 -5.27
N ARG A 130 22.37 0.85 -5.84
CA ARG A 130 21.69 -0.43 -6.13
C ARG A 130 21.11 -1.10 -4.91
N LEU A 131 21.88 -1.14 -3.82
CA LEU A 131 21.42 -1.78 -2.58
C LEU A 131 20.27 -1.01 -1.93
N LEU A 132 20.29 0.33 -1.97
CA LEU A 132 19.16 1.16 -1.53
C LEU A 132 17.90 0.88 -2.36
N TYR A 133 18.01 0.76 -3.67
CA TYR A 133 16.88 0.38 -4.53
C TYR A 133 16.33 -1.00 -4.17
N ARG A 134 17.19 -2.00 -3.94
CA ARG A 134 16.75 -3.34 -3.51
C ARG A 134 16.03 -3.31 -2.15
N GLN A 135 16.52 -2.54 -1.21
CA GLN A 135 15.86 -2.36 0.09
C GLN A 135 14.49 -1.71 -0.07
N LEU A 136 14.39 -0.68 -0.92
CA LEU A 136 13.12 -0.01 -1.20
C LEU A 136 12.10 -0.97 -1.85
N GLU A 137 12.52 -1.76 -2.82
CA GLU A 137 11.67 -2.77 -3.47
C GLU A 137 11.16 -3.82 -2.47
N GLN A 138 12.05 -4.31 -1.59
CA GLN A 138 11.68 -5.26 -0.54
C GLN A 138 10.69 -4.65 0.47
N LEU A 139 10.91 -3.40 0.87
CA LEU A 139 10.03 -2.69 1.78
C LEU A 139 8.65 -2.45 1.17
N ASN A 140 8.60 -2.02 -0.10
CA ASN A 140 7.34 -1.83 -0.82
C ASN A 140 6.55 -3.13 -0.91
N LYS A 141 7.19 -4.24 -1.28
CA LYS A 141 6.53 -5.55 -1.35
C LYS A 141 5.99 -6.02 0.01
N ALA A 142 6.76 -5.82 1.08
CA ALA A 142 6.32 -6.13 2.44
C ALA A 142 5.14 -5.25 2.89
N LEU A 143 5.15 -3.96 2.50
CA LEU A 143 4.07 -3.03 2.78
C LEU A 143 2.78 -3.43 2.03
N GLU A 144 2.88 -3.73 0.74
CA GLU A 144 1.74 -4.21 -0.07
C GLU A 144 1.08 -5.44 0.57
N THR A 145 1.89 -6.46 0.92
CA THR A 145 1.40 -7.67 1.60
C THR A 145 0.72 -7.34 2.94
N THR A 146 1.29 -6.40 3.70
CA THR A 146 0.74 -5.97 4.99
C THR A 146 -0.60 -5.25 4.80
N VAL A 147 -0.70 -4.36 3.81
CA VAL A 147 -1.95 -3.64 3.47
C VAL A 147 -3.04 -4.62 3.05
N GLU A 148 -2.74 -5.56 2.16
CA GLU A 148 -3.69 -6.60 1.74
C GLU A 148 -4.22 -7.40 2.93
N LYS A 149 -3.32 -7.86 3.82
CA LYS A 149 -3.69 -8.61 5.02
C LYS A 149 -4.59 -7.78 5.95
N ARG A 150 -4.21 -6.54 6.25
CA ARG A 150 -4.99 -5.66 7.14
C ARG A 150 -6.35 -5.30 6.55
N THR A 151 -6.42 -5.12 5.23
CA THR A 151 -7.69 -4.85 4.55
C THR A 151 -8.62 -6.07 4.63
N ALA A 152 -8.08 -7.28 4.47
CA ALA A 152 -8.86 -8.51 4.61
C ALA A 152 -9.37 -8.71 6.06
N GLU A 153 -8.50 -8.53 7.07
CA GLU A 153 -8.85 -8.60 8.49
C GLU A 153 -9.95 -7.58 8.86
N LEU A 154 -9.84 -6.35 8.35
CA LEU A 154 -10.83 -5.30 8.59
C LEU A 154 -12.19 -5.66 7.98
N ARG A 155 -12.20 -6.11 6.72
CA ARG A 155 -13.45 -6.53 6.05
C ARG A 155 -14.13 -7.69 6.77
N GLU A 156 -13.36 -8.67 7.23
CA GLU A 156 -13.89 -9.79 8.01
C GLU A 156 -14.48 -9.31 9.36
N SER A 157 -13.78 -8.41 10.05
CA SER A 157 -14.23 -7.82 11.29
C SER A 157 -15.52 -7.01 11.10
N GLU A 158 -15.58 -6.16 10.06
CA GLU A 158 -16.79 -5.39 9.72
C GLU A 158 -17.97 -6.29 9.37
N ALA A 159 -17.76 -7.36 8.60
CA ALA A 159 -18.80 -8.32 8.27
C ALA A 159 -19.32 -9.03 9.52
N ARG A 160 -18.42 -9.41 10.44
CA ARG A 160 -18.78 -10.04 11.71
C ARG A 160 -19.59 -9.09 12.59
N TYR A 161 -19.16 -7.83 12.75
CA TYR A 161 -19.90 -6.83 13.51
C TYR A 161 -21.28 -6.56 12.92
N ARG A 162 -21.37 -6.46 11.58
CA ARG A 162 -22.65 -6.28 10.89
C ARG A 162 -23.58 -7.46 11.17
N SER A 163 -23.11 -8.69 11.01
CA SER A 163 -23.92 -9.89 11.29
C SER A 163 -24.39 -9.96 12.75
N LEU A 164 -23.52 -9.63 13.71
CA LEU A 164 -23.91 -9.59 15.11
C LEU A 164 -24.98 -8.51 15.39
N THR A 165 -24.87 -7.34 14.76
CA THR A 165 -25.87 -6.28 14.90
C THR A 165 -27.21 -6.71 14.31
N GLU A 166 -27.21 -7.35 13.13
CA GLU A 166 -28.41 -7.86 12.47
C GLU A 166 -29.09 -9.01 13.28
N LEU A 167 -28.29 -9.82 13.97
CA LEU A 167 -28.84 -10.90 14.83
C LEU A 167 -29.38 -10.39 16.18
N ALA A 168 -28.82 -9.29 16.68
CA ALA A 168 -29.14 -8.75 18.02
C ALA A 168 -30.26 -7.71 17.98
N SER A 169 -30.65 -7.21 16.80
CA SER A 169 -31.60 -6.11 16.66
C SER A 169 -32.40 -6.22 15.38
N ASP A 170 -33.65 -5.74 15.40
CA ASP A 170 -34.49 -5.65 14.22
C ASP A 170 -34.03 -4.50 13.33
N TRP A 171 -33.43 -3.46 13.89
CA TRP A 171 -32.86 -2.35 13.14
C TRP A 171 -31.69 -1.67 13.84
N TYR A 172 -30.86 -0.98 13.02
CA TYR A 172 -29.76 -0.12 13.43
C TYR A 172 -29.95 1.27 12.83
N TRP A 173 -29.56 2.31 13.57
CA TRP A 173 -29.65 3.69 13.11
C TRP A 173 -28.45 4.53 13.56
N GLU A 174 -28.11 5.51 12.72
CA GLU A 174 -27.19 6.61 13.06
C GLU A 174 -27.84 7.93 12.70
N GLN A 175 -27.62 8.92 13.56
CA GLN A 175 -28.03 10.32 13.33
C GLN A 175 -26.80 11.21 13.40
N ASP A 176 -26.80 12.30 12.61
CA ASP A 176 -25.81 13.38 12.71
C ASP A 176 -26.04 14.26 13.96
N GLU A 177 -25.17 15.27 14.14
CA GLU A 177 -25.28 16.23 15.25
C GLU A 177 -26.57 17.06 15.22
N SER A 178 -27.28 17.12 14.09
CA SER A 178 -28.56 17.80 13.89
C SER A 178 -29.77 16.88 14.10
N GLY A 179 -29.54 15.57 14.33
CA GLY A 179 -30.59 14.57 14.51
C GLY A 179 -31.14 13.96 13.22
N ASN A 180 -30.52 14.24 12.06
CA ASN A 180 -30.91 13.63 10.79
C ASN A 180 -30.35 12.21 10.71
N PHE A 181 -31.15 11.27 10.22
CA PHE A 181 -30.69 9.90 10.00
C PHE A 181 -29.71 9.86 8.83
N VAL A 182 -28.47 9.42 9.10
CA VAL A 182 -27.39 9.28 8.11
C VAL A 182 -27.17 7.82 7.71
N LYS A 183 -27.58 6.89 8.57
CA LYS A 183 -27.51 5.47 8.30
C LYS A 183 -28.65 4.74 9.00
N VAL A 184 -29.28 3.83 8.27
CA VAL A 184 -30.40 3.04 8.76
C VAL A 184 -30.32 1.64 8.16
N SER A 185 -30.59 0.61 8.96
CA SER A 185 -30.79 -0.77 8.49
C SER A 185 -32.03 -1.39 9.11
N GLY A 186 -32.65 -2.33 8.40
CA GLY A 186 -33.93 -2.93 8.83
C GLY A 186 -35.15 -2.01 8.57
N PRO A 187 -36.32 -2.35 9.09
CA PRO A 187 -37.59 -1.65 8.79
C PRO A 187 -37.79 -0.34 9.57
N VAL A 188 -36.72 0.35 9.98
CA VAL A 188 -36.76 1.58 10.80
C VAL A 188 -37.69 2.63 10.21
N LEU A 189 -37.67 2.82 8.91
CA LEU A 189 -38.46 3.89 8.24
C LEU A 189 -39.96 3.59 8.34
N GLU A 190 -40.36 2.33 8.20
CA GLU A 190 -41.73 1.90 8.34
C GLU A 190 -42.21 1.98 9.81
N MET A 191 -41.31 1.59 10.74
CA MET A 191 -41.57 1.57 12.16
C MET A 191 -41.63 2.95 12.78
N LEU A 192 -40.79 3.90 12.28
CA LEU A 192 -40.86 5.30 12.71
C LEU A 192 -41.95 6.11 11.98
N GLY A 193 -42.68 5.50 11.03
CA GLY A 193 -43.69 6.17 10.22
C GLY A 193 -43.11 7.15 9.20
N ILE A 194 -41.79 7.04 8.95
CA ILE A 194 -41.06 7.89 7.98
C ILE A 194 -41.09 7.18 6.64
N ARG A 195 -41.72 7.74 5.62
CA ARG A 195 -41.64 7.22 4.26
C ARG A 195 -40.24 7.53 3.66
N VAL A 196 -39.72 6.59 2.84
CA VAL A 196 -38.43 6.73 2.15
C VAL A 196 -38.32 8.03 1.32
N ALA A 197 -39.42 8.62 0.92
CA ALA A 197 -39.49 9.90 0.22
C ALA A 197 -38.93 11.09 1.04
N THR A 198 -38.90 10.99 2.36
CA THR A 198 -38.43 12.08 3.25
C THR A 198 -36.90 12.21 3.26
N LEU A 199 -36.16 11.18 2.88
CA LEU A 199 -34.69 11.23 2.68
C LEU A 199 -34.28 12.02 1.42
N ALA A 200 -35.24 12.28 0.51
CA ALA A 200 -35.03 13.05 -0.72
C ALA A 200 -35.49 14.52 -0.60
N GLY A 201 -35.83 14.99 0.59
CA GLY A 201 -36.18 16.40 0.84
C GLY A 201 -37.63 16.81 0.51
N GLU A 202 -38.52 15.85 0.21
CA GLU A 202 -39.95 16.13 0.06
C GLU A 202 -40.67 15.92 1.39
N SER A 203 -41.15 17.02 1.97
CA SER A 203 -42.01 16.98 3.15
C SER A 203 -43.37 16.38 2.78
N SER A 204 -43.62 15.13 3.14
CA SER A 204 -44.95 14.55 3.05
C SER A 204 -45.58 14.56 4.43
N ASP A 205 -46.79 15.11 4.52
CA ASP A 205 -47.70 14.96 5.66
C ASP A 205 -47.83 13.47 6.04
N ALA A 206 -47.05 13.04 7.02
CA ALA A 206 -47.16 11.73 7.58
C ALA A 206 -48.53 11.67 8.31
N GLN A 207 -49.38 10.76 7.92
CA GLN A 207 -50.52 10.37 8.75
C GLN A 207 -49.99 10.16 10.16
N ALA A 208 -50.45 10.99 11.08
CA ALA A 208 -50.04 10.99 12.48
C ALA A 208 -50.40 9.64 13.11
N SER A 209 -49.44 8.71 13.11
CA SER A 209 -49.47 7.63 14.08
C SER A 209 -49.30 8.30 15.44
N GLU A 210 -50.24 8.09 16.34
CA GLU A 210 -50.21 8.72 17.66
C GLU A 210 -49.10 8.07 18.50
N TRP A 211 -47.94 8.72 18.48
CA TRP A 211 -46.85 8.37 19.39
C TRP A 211 -47.17 8.88 20.78
N ASN A 212 -46.74 8.15 21.80
CA ASN A 212 -46.76 8.63 23.17
C ASN A 212 -45.78 9.83 23.31
N GLU A 213 -46.32 11.05 23.27
CA GLU A 213 -45.53 12.28 23.26
C GLU A 213 -44.69 12.46 24.53
N ALA A 214 -45.17 11.94 25.68
CA ALA A 214 -44.42 11.98 26.93
C ALA A 214 -43.15 11.11 26.87
N GLU A 215 -43.26 9.94 26.28
CA GLU A 215 -42.10 9.05 26.08
C GLU A 215 -41.11 9.65 25.08
N ARG A 216 -41.59 10.29 24.01
CA ARG A 216 -40.75 11.00 23.02
C ARG A 216 -39.99 12.16 23.64
N GLU A 217 -40.61 12.94 24.52
CA GLU A 217 -39.98 14.06 25.19
C GLU A 217 -38.83 13.60 26.09
N VAL A 218 -39.02 12.52 26.86
CA VAL A 218 -37.96 11.90 27.67
C VAL A 218 -36.78 11.45 26.78
N LEU A 219 -37.06 10.87 25.61
CA LEU A 219 -36.00 10.45 24.71
C LEU A 219 -35.26 11.66 24.10
N ARG A 220 -35.99 12.72 23.73
CA ARG A 220 -35.39 13.97 23.24
C ARG A 220 -34.45 14.61 24.27
N GLU A 221 -34.88 14.63 25.55
CA GLU A 221 -34.06 15.15 26.65
C GLU A 221 -32.76 14.36 26.83
N LYS A 222 -32.83 13.02 26.77
CA LYS A 222 -31.62 12.19 26.82
C LYS A 222 -30.69 12.45 25.66
N ILE A 223 -31.21 12.58 24.45
CA ILE A 223 -30.43 12.91 23.25
C ILE A 223 -29.83 14.33 23.37
N ALA A 224 -30.61 15.32 23.82
CA ALA A 224 -30.15 16.68 24.00
C ALA A 224 -29.02 16.83 25.04
N THR A 225 -29.10 16.01 26.11
CA THR A 225 -28.08 15.96 27.17
C THR A 225 -26.90 15.06 26.82
N ARG A 226 -26.89 14.46 25.63
CA ARG A 226 -25.85 13.56 25.16
C ARG A 226 -25.57 12.38 26.09
N GLN A 227 -26.62 11.83 26.67
CA GLN A 227 -26.54 10.67 27.57
C GLN A 227 -26.86 9.38 26.81
N PRO A 228 -26.11 8.30 27.05
CA PRO A 228 -26.50 6.99 26.53
C PRO A 228 -27.83 6.55 27.18
N PHE A 229 -28.64 5.83 26.44
CA PHE A 229 -29.84 5.20 26.93
C PHE A 229 -29.88 3.74 26.51
N LEU A 230 -30.29 2.89 27.45
CA LEU A 230 -30.42 1.45 27.27
C LEU A 230 -31.86 1.04 27.53
N ASP A 231 -32.34 0.11 26.69
CA ASP A 231 -33.65 -0.53 26.85
C ASP A 231 -34.82 0.47 27.06
N PHE A 232 -34.72 1.63 26.39
CA PHE A 232 -35.79 2.61 26.44
C PHE A 232 -36.98 2.11 25.63
N VAL A 233 -38.14 1.95 26.30
CA VAL A 233 -39.37 1.47 25.66
C VAL A 233 -40.25 2.66 25.31
N PHE A 234 -40.73 2.71 24.08
CA PHE A 234 -41.74 3.65 23.66
C PHE A 234 -42.84 2.95 22.86
N SER A 235 -43.99 3.56 22.79
CA SER A 235 -45.18 2.97 22.20
C SER A 235 -45.81 3.87 21.16
N ARG A 236 -46.46 3.23 20.19
CA ARG A 236 -47.23 3.89 19.16
C ARG A 236 -48.58 3.19 19.01
N VAL A 237 -49.63 3.96 18.72
CA VAL A 237 -50.94 3.45 18.35
C VAL A 237 -51.07 3.47 16.83
N ASN A 238 -51.36 2.33 16.25
CA ASN A 238 -51.62 2.18 14.82
C ASN A 238 -53.02 2.68 14.45
N ALA A 239 -53.25 2.90 13.16
CA ALA A 239 -54.54 3.34 12.63
C ALA A 239 -55.71 2.35 12.92
N ASP A 240 -55.43 1.09 13.21
CA ASP A 240 -56.39 0.05 13.62
C ASP A 240 -56.64 -0.01 15.12
N GLY A 241 -55.98 0.86 15.90
CA GLY A 241 -56.06 0.91 17.35
C GLY A 241 -55.15 -0.06 18.08
N SER A 242 -54.36 -0.86 17.38
CA SER A 242 -53.37 -1.75 17.97
C SER A 242 -52.19 -0.96 18.53
N GLN A 243 -51.63 -1.40 19.69
CA GLN A 243 -50.41 -0.82 20.25
C GLN A 243 -49.19 -1.60 19.78
N GLN A 244 -48.20 -0.90 19.22
CA GLN A 244 -46.87 -1.45 19.02
C GLN A 244 -45.91 -0.85 20.04
N LYS A 245 -45.04 -1.69 20.61
CA LYS A 245 -43.98 -1.28 21.53
C LYS A 245 -42.61 -1.56 20.95
N PHE A 246 -41.74 -0.59 21.13
CA PHE A 246 -40.38 -0.66 20.65
C PHE A 246 -39.41 -0.45 21.81
N ARG A 247 -38.35 -1.23 21.83
CA ARG A 247 -37.25 -1.07 22.76
C ARG A 247 -36.04 -0.60 21.99
N VAL A 248 -35.48 0.54 22.35
CA VAL A 248 -34.34 1.17 21.71
C VAL A 248 -33.21 1.41 22.69
N SER A 249 -32.00 1.26 22.20
CA SER A 249 -30.80 1.64 22.93
C SER A 249 -29.96 2.54 22.00
N GLY A 250 -29.34 3.55 22.58
CA GLY A 250 -28.53 4.48 21.80
C GLY A 250 -27.41 5.11 22.62
N GLU A 251 -26.35 5.48 21.93
CA GLU A 251 -25.19 6.14 22.53
C GLU A 251 -24.72 7.33 21.68
N PRO A 252 -24.19 8.38 22.31
CA PRO A 252 -23.58 9.49 21.58
C PRO A 252 -22.28 9.08 20.93
N MET A 253 -22.05 9.59 19.71
CA MET A 253 -20.81 9.40 18.97
C MET A 253 -19.91 10.63 19.07
N PHE A 254 -18.61 10.38 19.24
CA PHE A 254 -17.59 11.42 19.28
C PHE A 254 -16.50 11.09 18.27
N ASN A 255 -15.93 12.11 17.64
CA ASN A 255 -14.76 11.95 16.76
C ASN A 255 -13.46 11.85 17.59
N GLN A 256 -12.32 11.66 16.91
CA GLN A 256 -11.00 11.57 17.56
C GLN A 256 -10.61 12.82 18.38
N SER A 257 -11.23 13.98 18.11
CA SER A 257 -11.03 15.23 18.85
C SER A 257 -12.06 15.41 19.98
N CYS A 258 -12.75 14.36 20.40
CA CYS A 258 -13.81 14.37 21.41
C CYS A 258 -14.96 15.34 21.10
N ARG A 259 -15.16 15.71 19.85
CA ARG A 259 -16.31 16.51 19.40
C ARG A 259 -17.48 15.57 19.13
N PHE A 260 -18.65 15.91 19.64
CA PHE A 260 -19.91 15.21 19.35
C PHE A 260 -20.21 15.26 17.84
N ILE A 261 -20.57 14.12 17.26
CA ILE A 261 -20.89 13.99 15.84
C ILE A 261 -22.25 13.36 15.58
N GLY A 262 -22.98 12.97 16.61
CA GLY A 262 -24.30 12.41 16.49
C GLY A 262 -24.57 11.26 17.46
N TYR A 263 -25.56 10.46 17.14
CA TYR A 263 -25.98 9.29 17.88
C TYR A 263 -26.02 8.05 17.01
N ARG A 264 -25.82 6.90 17.61
CA ARG A 264 -26.11 5.60 16.99
C ARG A 264 -26.86 4.71 17.95
N GLY A 265 -27.64 3.83 17.41
CA GLY A 265 -28.40 2.93 18.24
C GLY A 265 -28.98 1.72 17.52
N ILE A 266 -29.58 0.86 18.29
CA ILE A 266 -30.29 -0.33 17.85
C ILE A 266 -31.69 -0.32 18.41
N GLY A 267 -32.59 -1.06 17.80
CA GLY A 267 -33.92 -1.23 18.29
C GLY A 267 -34.51 -2.59 17.92
N VAL A 268 -35.47 -2.99 18.69
CA VAL A 268 -36.27 -4.21 18.47
C VAL A 268 -37.74 -3.90 18.67
N GLU A 269 -38.60 -4.56 17.90
CA GLU A 269 -40.04 -4.57 18.18
C GLU A 269 -40.34 -5.57 19.29
N LEU A 270 -41.11 -5.17 20.26
CA LEU A 270 -41.54 -6.06 21.35
C LEU A 270 -42.83 -6.78 20.93
N PRO A 271 -42.91 -8.09 21.16
CA PRO A 271 -44.17 -8.81 20.93
C PRO A 271 -45.29 -8.20 21.72
N ALA A 272 -46.49 -8.21 21.10
CA ALA A 272 -47.72 -7.66 21.69
C ALA A 272 -48.17 -8.40 22.98
#